data_624dc3eb9aafabda0231da1d3491afc6
#
_entry.id   624dc3eb9aafabda0231da1d3491afc6
#
_cell.length_a   1.000
_cell.length_b   1.000
_cell.length_c   1.000
_cell.angle_alpha   90.00
_cell.angle_beta   90.00
_cell.angle_gamma   90.00
#
_symmetry.space_group_name_H-M   'P 1'
#
loop_
_entity.id
_entity.type
_entity.pdbx_description
1 polymer ?
#
loop_
_entity_poly.entity_id
_entity_poly.type
_entity_poly.pdbx_seq_one_letter_code
_entity_poly.pdbx_strand_id
1 'polypeptide(L)'
;MKLEQSDLSLLFSSTNLPDIFFTEYLSQISGDALKVYLYMTFLAKYNKDIRLNDLSKKLELPLKTIQDSIKYLEEQTLITRKNTGYILNNIQEIELHKLYNPKVTSSPEELEKISQNKHRAKAIDSINNQFFQGIMSPSWYSDIDLWFKKYSFDEEVMIALFQYCFNRSALHRNYIQTVAEAWFKNDIKTYNDLDKYYQKQEKLNTLQKTISKKLGLTRHLSQYEEGYIEKWNIDYGYNLDVIEPVSYTHLRAHETDSYL
;
A
#
# COMPACT_ATOMS: atom_id res chain seq x y z
N MET A 1 -52.82 16.69 6.51
CA MET A 1 -52.16 15.98 7.61
C MET A 1 -50.70 16.36 7.55
N LYS A 2 -50.20 17.14 8.49
CA LYS A 2 -48.81 17.57 8.54
C LYS A 2 -48.09 16.55 9.43
N LEU A 3 -47.15 15.79 8.90
CA LEU A 3 -46.33 14.89 9.69
C LEU A 3 -45.10 15.69 10.12
N GLU A 4 -44.98 15.95 11.40
CA GLU A 4 -43.79 16.57 12.00
C GLU A 4 -43.02 15.49 12.70
N GLN A 5 -41.73 15.40 12.39
CA GLN A 5 -40.82 14.54 13.10
C GLN A 5 -40.35 15.28 14.37
N SER A 6 -40.42 14.65 15.53
CA SER A 6 -39.93 15.25 16.77
C SER A 6 -38.45 15.65 16.61
N ASP A 7 -38.11 16.82 17.16
CA ASP A 7 -36.70 17.27 17.16
C ASP A 7 -35.79 16.16 17.64
N LEU A 8 -34.92 15.67 16.73
CA LEU A 8 -33.93 14.69 17.02
C LEU A 8 -32.94 15.31 18.01
N SER A 9 -33.10 15.00 19.29
CA SER A 9 -32.10 15.41 20.27
C SER A 9 -30.77 14.74 19.91
N LEU A 10 -29.66 15.41 20.18
CA LEU A 10 -28.29 14.86 19.93
C LEU A 10 -28.11 13.47 20.58
N LEU A 11 -28.84 13.21 21.66
CA LEU A 11 -28.82 11.93 22.40
C LEU A 11 -29.32 10.75 21.56
N PHE A 12 -30.26 10.97 20.66
CA PHE A 12 -30.87 9.91 19.83
C PHE A 12 -30.38 9.94 18.37
N SER A 13 -29.42 10.80 18.09
CA SER A 13 -28.86 10.95 16.75
C SER A 13 -27.58 10.12 16.62
N SER A 14 -27.39 9.42 15.49
CA SER A 14 -26.18 8.66 15.15
C SER A 14 -25.52 9.22 13.89
N THR A 15 -24.20 9.16 13.83
CA THR A 15 -23.43 9.44 12.63
C THR A 15 -22.94 8.11 12.07
N ASN A 16 -23.46 7.70 10.92
CA ASN A 16 -23.16 6.41 10.32
C ASN A 16 -22.01 6.55 9.31
N LEU A 17 -21.15 5.55 9.28
CA LEU A 17 -20.14 5.36 8.25
C LEU A 17 -20.50 4.12 7.42
N PRO A 18 -20.28 4.14 6.09
CA PRO A 18 -20.44 2.93 5.28
C PRO A 18 -19.41 1.87 5.68
N ASP A 19 -19.79 0.58 5.62
CA ASP A 19 -18.88 -0.53 5.97
C ASP A 19 -17.62 -0.56 5.09
N ILE A 20 -17.74 -0.12 3.85
CA ILE A 20 -16.60 0.03 2.92
C ILE A 20 -15.51 0.99 3.44
N PHE A 21 -15.83 1.92 4.33
CA PHE A 21 -14.85 2.76 4.99
C PHE A 21 -13.90 1.94 5.86
N PHE A 22 -14.43 0.96 6.59
CA PHE A 22 -13.66 0.12 7.50
C PHE A 22 -12.74 -0.85 6.76
N THR A 23 -13.16 -1.35 5.62
CA THR A 23 -12.38 -2.30 4.81
C THR A 23 -11.31 -1.63 3.96
N GLU A 24 -11.58 -0.45 3.41
CA GLU A 24 -10.72 0.19 2.42
C GLU A 24 -9.85 1.33 2.97
N TYR A 25 -10.37 2.08 3.94
CA TYR A 25 -9.74 3.33 4.35
C TYR A 25 -9.15 3.29 5.76
N LEU A 26 -9.79 2.57 6.70
CA LEU A 26 -9.42 2.60 8.12
C LEU A 26 -7.96 2.19 8.38
N SER A 27 -7.46 1.19 7.67
CA SER A 27 -6.09 0.69 7.84
C SER A 27 -5.01 1.65 7.31
N GLN A 28 -5.39 2.56 6.43
CA GLN A 28 -4.46 3.47 5.74
C GLN A 28 -4.47 4.88 6.35
N ILE A 29 -5.52 5.22 7.09
CA ILE A 29 -5.72 6.57 7.63
C ILE A 29 -5.00 6.71 8.99
N SER A 30 -4.28 7.80 9.20
CA SER A 30 -3.68 8.08 10.49
C SER A 30 -4.73 8.40 11.55
N GLY A 31 -4.44 8.12 12.83
CA GLY A 31 -5.37 8.39 13.93
C GLY A 31 -5.83 9.85 14.00
N ASP A 32 -4.97 10.80 13.69
CA ASP A 32 -5.32 12.23 13.68
C ASP A 32 -6.20 12.58 12.49
N ALA A 33 -5.89 12.09 11.29
CA ALA A 33 -6.73 12.28 10.12
C ALA A 33 -8.10 11.60 10.29
N LEU A 34 -8.14 10.44 10.96
CA LEU A 34 -9.39 9.77 11.30
C LEU A 34 -10.26 10.62 12.23
N LYS A 35 -9.69 11.18 13.29
CA LYS A 35 -10.41 12.09 14.20
C LYS A 35 -11.00 13.29 13.43
N VAL A 36 -10.20 13.89 12.55
CA VAL A 36 -10.63 15.02 11.70
C VAL A 36 -11.77 14.59 10.80
N TYR A 37 -11.66 13.47 10.10
CA TYR A 37 -12.68 12.97 9.19
C TYR A 37 -13.99 12.65 9.90
N LEU A 38 -13.95 11.93 11.03
CA LEU A 38 -15.14 11.60 11.82
C LEU A 38 -15.86 12.84 12.31
N TYR A 39 -15.10 13.83 12.79
CA TYR A 39 -15.70 15.06 13.28
C TYR A 39 -16.27 15.92 12.15
N MET A 40 -15.63 15.97 10.99
CA MET A 40 -16.17 16.63 9.80
C MET A 40 -17.44 15.94 9.31
N THR A 41 -17.50 14.60 9.33
CA THR A 41 -18.69 13.81 8.99
C THR A 41 -19.86 14.14 9.94
N PHE A 42 -19.57 14.23 11.22
CA PHE A 42 -20.58 14.64 12.22
C PHE A 42 -21.10 16.06 11.93
N LEU A 43 -20.22 17.02 11.67
CA LEU A 43 -20.62 18.41 11.40
C LEU A 43 -21.41 18.56 10.10
N ALA A 44 -21.02 17.85 9.06
CA ALA A 44 -21.70 17.87 7.77
C ALA A 44 -23.15 17.40 7.87
N LYS A 45 -23.43 16.43 8.75
CA LYS A 45 -24.79 15.97 9.04
C LYS A 45 -25.70 17.10 9.53
N TYR A 46 -25.14 18.06 10.28
CA TYR A 46 -25.88 19.18 10.84
C TYR A 46 -25.73 20.47 10.03
N ASN A 47 -25.10 20.41 8.84
CA ASN A 47 -24.78 21.57 8.00
C ASN A 47 -24.10 22.69 8.81
N LYS A 48 -23.15 22.31 9.67
CA LYS A 48 -22.40 23.24 10.51
C LYS A 48 -21.08 23.62 9.84
N ASP A 49 -20.86 24.92 9.73
CA ASP A 49 -19.56 25.46 9.34
C ASP A 49 -18.62 25.43 10.54
N ILE A 50 -17.35 25.10 10.28
CA ILE A 50 -16.29 25.13 11.28
C ILE A 50 -15.04 25.80 10.70
N ARG A 51 -14.38 26.62 11.52
CA ARG A 51 -13.05 27.16 11.19
C ARG A 51 -11.96 26.20 11.62
N LEU A 52 -10.83 26.20 10.92
CA LEU A 52 -9.70 25.32 11.25
C LEU A 52 -9.20 25.48 12.68
N ASN A 53 -9.22 26.70 13.20
CA ASN A 53 -8.84 26.98 14.59
C ASN A 53 -9.82 26.37 15.61
N ASP A 54 -11.11 26.34 15.29
CA ASP A 54 -12.12 25.75 16.17
C ASP A 54 -12.04 24.22 16.12
N LEU A 55 -11.73 23.67 14.96
CA LEU A 55 -11.45 22.24 14.78
C LEU A 55 -10.21 21.81 15.60
N SER A 56 -9.14 22.60 15.53
CA SER A 56 -7.92 22.38 16.32
C SER A 56 -8.20 22.35 17.83
N LYS A 57 -8.95 23.35 18.32
CA LYS A 57 -9.33 23.39 19.76
C LYS A 57 -10.25 22.23 20.15
N LYS A 58 -11.18 21.87 19.30
CA LYS A 58 -12.18 20.83 19.61
C LYS A 58 -11.58 19.43 19.63
N LEU A 59 -10.62 19.15 18.74
CA LEU A 59 -9.96 17.85 18.64
C LEU A 59 -8.67 17.77 19.45
N GLU A 60 -8.27 18.87 20.08
CA GLU A 60 -7.01 18.99 20.84
C GLU A 60 -5.78 18.62 19.98
N LEU A 61 -5.81 19.04 18.70
CA LEU A 61 -4.73 18.78 17.75
C LEU A 61 -4.09 20.11 17.32
N PRO A 62 -2.76 20.13 17.09
CA PRO A 62 -2.09 21.29 16.52
C PRO A 62 -2.68 21.70 15.18
N LEU A 63 -2.75 23.00 14.89
CA LEU A 63 -3.30 23.51 13.64
C LEU A 63 -2.59 22.92 12.41
N LYS A 64 -1.28 22.71 12.49
CA LYS A 64 -0.49 22.09 11.43
C LYS A 64 -0.97 20.65 11.18
N THR A 65 -1.17 19.87 12.23
CA THR A 65 -1.69 18.48 12.13
C THR A 65 -3.07 18.45 11.48
N ILE A 66 -3.95 19.41 11.79
CA ILE A 66 -5.26 19.54 11.14
C ILE A 66 -5.09 19.82 9.64
N GLN A 67 -4.18 20.75 9.26
CA GLN A 67 -3.93 21.07 7.85
C GLN A 67 -3.36 19.88 7.08
N ASP A 68 -2.40 19.17 7.67
CA ASP A 68 -1.78 17.99 7.08
C ASP A 68 -2.83 16.85 6.93
N SER A 69 -3.69 16.67 7.95
CA SER A 69 -4.79 15.71 7.91
C SER A 69 -5.80 16.03 6.81
N ILE A 70 -6.19 17.28 6.66
CA ILE A 70 -7.11 17.71 5.60
C ILE A 70 -6.49 17.48 4.21
N LYS A 71 -5.21 17.82 4.03
CA LYS A 71 -4.50 17.58 2.78
C LYS A 71 -4.47 16.09 2.44
N TYR A 72 -4.17 15.24 3.42
CA TYR A 72 -4.22 13.80 3.26
C TYR A 72 -5.62 13.30 2.85
N LEU A 73 -6.68 13.80 3.51
CA LEU A 73 -8.05 13.43 3.17
C LEU A 73 -8.47 13.89 1.77
N GLU A 74 -7.95 15.04 1.29
CA GLU A 74 -8.12 15.49 -0.10
C GLU A 74 -7.39 14.56 -1.09
N GLU A 75 -6.16 14.17 -0.79
CA GLU A 75 -5.37 13.23 -1.61
C GLU A 75 -6.04 11.86 -1.71
N GLN A 76 -6.70 11.40 -0.64
CA GLN A 76 -7.50 10.17 -0.63
C GLN A 76 -8.90 10.33 -1.23
N THR A 77 -9.23 11.50 -1.77
CA THR A 77 -10.55 11.81 -2.35
C THR A 77 -11.73 11.66 -1.39
N LEU A 78 -11.48 11.58 -0.08
CA LEU A 78 -12.54 11.51 0.94
C LEU A 78 -13.25 12.85 1.13
N ILE A 79 -12.54 13.94 0.89
CA ILE A 79 -13.09 15.30 0.89
C ILE A 79 -12.65 16.04 -0.37
N THR A 80 -13.45 17.00 -0.78
CA THR A 80 -13.15 17.92 -1.89
C THR A 80 -13.22 19.34 -1.41
N ARG A 81 -12.18 20.13 -1.68
CA ARG A 81 -12.14 21.55 -1.35
C ARG A 81 -13.03 22.34 -2.30
N LYS A 82 -13.84 23.25 -1.75
CA LYS A 82 -14.60 24.27 -2.48
C LYS A 82 -14.20 25.68 -2.03
N ASN A 83 -14.65 26.68 -2.77
CA ASN A 83 -14.35 28.08 -2.47
C ASN A 83 -14.80 28.49 -1.07
N THR A 84 -15.87 27.90 -0.54
CA THR A 84 -16.48 28.22 0.76
C THR A 84 -16.25 27.17 1.84
N GLY A 85 -15.48 26.09 1.57
CA GLY A 85 -15.27 25.03 2.56
C GLY A 85 -14.91 23.69 1.95
N TYR A 86 -15.36 22.61 2.57
CA TYR A 86 -15.09 21.24 2.16
C TYR A 86 -16.39 20.47 1.97
N ILE A 87 -16.41 19.58 0.99
CA ILE A 87 -17.47 18.60 0.78
C ILE A 87 -16.92 17.23 1.15
N LEU A 88 -17.67 16.49 1.93
CA LEU A 88 -17.44 15.06 2.15
C LEU A 88 -17.95 14.29 0.93
N ASN A 89 -17.07 13.55 0.30
CA ASN A 89 -17.43 12.73 -0.84
C ASN A 89 -18.13 11.46 -0.39
N ASN A 90 -19.06 10.98 -1.20
CA ASN A 90 -19.72 9.71 -0.94
C ASN A 90 -18.76 8.55 -1.25
N ILE A 91 -18.30 7.86 -0.21
CA ILE A 91 -17.34 6.75 -0.33
C ILE A 91 -17.92 5.63 -1.19
N GLN A 92 -19.20 5.34 -1.06
CA GLN A 92 -19.86 4.29 -1.86
C GLN A 92 -19.85 4.64 -3.35
N GLU A 93 -20.05 5.90 -3.71
CA GLU A 93 -19.95 6.38 -5.10
C GLU A 93 -18.50 6.29 -5.61
N ILE A 94 -17.52 6.65 -4.79
CA ILE A 94 -16.10 6.53 -5.16
C ILE A 94 -15.75 5.08 -5.49
N GLU A 95 -16.14 4.14 -4.63
CA GLU A 95 -15.85 2.72 -4.84
C GLU A 95 -16.65 2.15 -6.03
N LEU A 96 -17.89 2.61 -6.22
CA LEU A 96 -18.69 2.26 -7.38
C LEU A 96 -18.02 2.75 -8.68
N HIS A 97 -17.52 3.98 -8.70
CA HIS A 97 -16.79 4.51 -9.86
C HIS A 97 -15.50 3.73 -10.12
N LYS A 98 -14.76 3.31 -9.10
CA LYS A 98 -13.59 2.42 -9.28
C LYS A 98 -13.98 1.08 -9.90
N LEU A 99 -15.14 0.54 -9.53
CA LEU A 99 -15.63 -0.73 -10.04
C LEU A 99 -16.08 -0.63 -11.51
N TYR A 100 -16.82 0.42 -11.86
CA TYR A 100 -17.39 0.58 -13.20
C TYR A 100 -16.50 1.33 -14.21
N ASN A 101 -15.49 2.05 -13.72
CA ASN A 101 -14.47 2.68 -14.56
C ASN A 101 -13.08 2.13 -14.20
N PRO A 102 -12.82 0.82 -14.42
CA PRO A 102 -11.49 0.31 -14.25
C PRO A 102 -10.56 1.06 -15.21
N LYS A 103 -9.36 1.39 -14.77
CA LYS A 103 -8.34 2.08 -15.58
C LYS A 103 -7.94 1.31 -16.84
N VAL A 104 -8.48 0.11 -17.02
CA VAL A 104 -8.38 -0.72 -18.22
C VAL A 104 -9.75 -1.33 -18.48
N THR A 105 -10.27 -1.12 -19.69
CA THR A 105 -11.53 -1.64 -20.20
C THR A 105 -11.52 -3.18 -20.28
N SER A 106 -11.88 -3.83 -19.19
CA SER A 106 -12.34 -5.22 -19.27
C SER A 106 -13.80 -5.20 -19.64
N SER A 107 -14.16 -5.76 -20.80
CA SER A 107 -15.55 -5.90 -21.19
C SER A 107 -16.28 -6.85 -20.25
N PRO A 108 -17.61 -6.75 -20.08
CA PRO A 108 -18.39 -7.71 -19.31
C PRO A 108 -18.15 -9.17 -19.71
N GLU A 109 -17.89 -9.42 -21.00
CA GLU A 109 -17.55 -10.73 -21.57
C GLU A 109 -16.18 -11.26 -21.11
N GLU A 110 -15.23 -10.37 -20.83
CA GLU A 110 -13.94 -10.76 -20.25
C GLU A 110 -14.05 -11.10 -18.77
N LEU A 111 -14.91 -10.42 -18.02
CA LEU A 111 -15.20 -10.75 -16.62
C LEU A 111 -15.87 -12.13 -16.50
N GLU A 112 -16.76 -12.50 -17.45
CA GLU A 112 -17.32 -13.86 -17.51
C GLU A 112 -16.25 -14.92 -17.82
N LYS A 113 -15.32 -14.66 -18.73
CA LYS A 113 -14.20 -15.57 -19.02
C LYS A 113 -13.26 -15.78 -17.81
N ILE A 114 -13.14 -14.80 -16.96
CA ILE A 114 -12.32 -14.85 -15.74
C ILE A 114 -12.98 -15.75 -14.68
N SER A 115 -14.28 -15.63 -14.50
CA SER A 115 -15.04 -16.50 -13.59
C SER A 115 -15.01 -17.97 -14.02
N GLN A 116 -14.74 -18.25 -15.29
CA GLN A 116 -14.59 -19.60 -15.85
C GLN A 116 -13.21 -20.22 -15.53
N ASN A 117 -12.21 -19.44 -15.17
CA ASN A 117 -10.92 -19.97 -14.74
C ASN A 117 -10.97 -20.36 -13.26
N LYS A 118 -11.35 -21.63 -13.00
CA LYS A 118 -11.52 -22.19 -11.64
C LYS A 118 -10.28 -22.05 -10.75
N HIS A 119 -9.09 -22.05 -11.32
CA HIS A 119 -7.83 -21.90 -10.57
C HIS A 119 -7.67 -20.46 -10.08
N ARG A 120 -7.90 -19.51 -10.95
CA ARG A 120 -7.81 -18.08 -10.64
C ARG A 120 -8.88 -17.66 -9.63
N ALA A 121 -10.11 -18.15 -9.78
CA ALA A 121 -11.17 -17.93 -8.81
C ALA A 121 -10.79 -18.45 -7.42
N LYS A 122 -10.24 -19.66 -7.33
CA LYS A 122 -9.74 -20.20 -6.06
C LYS A 122 -8.61 -19.39 -5.45
N ALA A 123 -7.68 -18.86 -6.25
CA ALA A 123 -6.62 -18.00 -5.76
C ALA A 123 -7.18 -16.69 -5.18
N ILE A 124 -8.15 -16.09 -5.86
CA ILE A 124 -8.83 -14.88 -5.38
C ILE A 124 -9.58 -15.16 -4.08
N ASP A 125 -10.30 -16.28 -3.99
CA ASP A 125 -10.98 -16.69 -2.75
C ASP A 125 -9.99 -16.94 -1.61
N SER A 126 -8.84 -17.55 -1.90
CA SER A 126 -7.77 -17.74 -0.91
C SER A 126 -7.23 -16.40 -0.41
N ILE A 127 -6.99 -15.46 -1.30
CA ILE A 127 -6.54 -14.10 -0.96
C ILE A 127 -7.59 -13.41 -0.08
N ASN A 128 -8.87 -13.47 -0.45
CA ASN A 128 -9.95 -12.89 0.31
C ASN A 128 -10.02 -13.47 1.73
N ASN A 129 -9.98 -14.78 1.86
CA ASN A 129 -10.10 -15.44 3.17
C ASN A 129 -8.86 -15.22 4.05
N GLN A 130 -7.66 -15.26 3.48
CA GLN A 130 -6.41 -15.17 4.25
C GLN A 130 -6.07 -13.75 4.68
N PHE A 131 -6.31 -12.76 3.82
CA PHE A 131 -5.82 -11.39 4.03
C PHE A 131 -6.92 -10.37 4.27
N PHE A 132 -8.16 -10.65 3.88
CA PHE A 132 -9.32 -9.76 4.02
C PHE A 132 -10.45 -10.34 4.89
N GLN A 133 -10.22 -11.47 5.55
CA GLN A 133 -11.21 -12.12 6.42
C GLN A 133 -12.56 -12.43 5.73
N GLY A 134 -12.54 -12.64 4.43
CA GLY A 134 -13.74 -12.88 3.62
C GLY A 134 -14.54 -11.65 3.21
N ILE A 135 -14.09 -10.45 3.57
CA ILE A 135 -14.82 -9.18 3.34
C ILE A 135 -14.09 -8.25 2.37
N MET A 136 -13.37 -8.81 1.41
CA MET A 136 -12.68 -8.05 0.37
C MET A 136 -13.68 -7.25 -0.47
N SER A 137 -13.41 -5.96 -0.68
CA SER A 137 -14.29 -5.11 -1.47
C SER A 137 -14.26 -5.46 -2.96
N PRO A 138 -15.35 -5.17 -3.69
CA PRO A 138 -15.46 -5.46 -5.12
C PRO A 138 -14.33 -4.87 -5.97
N SER A 139 -13.79 -3.72 -5.63
CA SER A 139 -12.71 -3.06 -6.36
C SER A 139 -11.40 -3.88 -6.34
N TRP A 140 -11.14 -4.64 -5.27
CA TRP A 140 -9.98 -5.51 -5.19
C TRP A 140 -10.02 -6.68 -6.18
N TYR A 141 -11.21 -7.24 -6.44
CA TYR A 141 -11.36 -8.30 -7.45
C TYR A 141 -10.92 -7.80 -8.82
N SER A 142 -11.29 -6.58 -9.18
CA SER A 142 -10.89 -5.94 -10.44
C SER A 142 -9.38 -5.66 -10.50
N ASP A 143 -8.79 -5.19 -9.40
CA ASP A 143 -7.36 -4.91 -9.33
C ASP A 143 -6.53 -6.20 -9.44
N ILE A 144 -6.91 -7.26 -8.71
CA ILE A 144 -6.22 -8.55 -8.75
C ILE A 144 -6.30 -9.16 -10.16
N ASP A 145 -7.45 -9.09 -10.81
CA ASP A 145 -7.60 -9.56 -12.18
C ASP A 145 -6.73 -8.78 -13.17
N LEU A 146 -6.67 -7.45 -13.00
CA LEU A 146 -5.78 -6.60 -13.78
C LEU A 146 -4.31 -7.01 -13.60
N TRP A 147 -3.90 -7.31 -12.37
CA TRP A 147 -2.53 -7.73 -12.09
C TRP A 147 -2.21 -9.11 -12.66
N PHE A 148 -3.14 -10.06 -12.63
CA PHE A 148 -2.98 -11.32 -13.33
C PHE A 148 -2.75 -11.14 -14.84
N LYS A 149 -3.50 -10.24 -15.47
CA LYS A 149 -3.35 -9.92 -16.90
C LYS A 149 -2.03 -9.19 -17.19
N LYS A 150 -1.70 -8.18 -16.36
CA LYS A 150 -0.55 -7.31 -16.59
C LYS A 150 0.78 -8.02 -16.37
N TYR A 151 0.89 -8.80 -15.30
CA TYR A 151 2.15 -9.42 -14.88
C TYR A 151 2.26 -10.89 -15.27
N SER A 152 1.17 -11.51 -15.69
CA SER A 152 1.12 -12.94 -16.06
C SER A 152 1.67 -13.87 -14.97
N PHE A 153 1.40 -13.53 -13.70
CA PHE A 153 1.77 -14.36 -12.56
C PHE A 153 0.91 -15.60 -12.48
N ASP A 154 1.49 -16.71 -12.05
CA ASP A 154 0.74 -17.88 -11.62
C ASP A 154 -0.05 -17.58 -10.33
N GLU A 155 -1.06 -18.38 -10.06
CA GLU A 155 -1.94 -18.23 -8.90
C GLU A 155 -1.17 -18.23 -7.57
N GLU A 156 -0.17 -19.10 -7.46
CA GLU A 156 0.67 -19.23 -6.26
C GLU A 156 1.55 -17.98 -6.05
N VAL A 157 2.08 -17.40 -7.13
CA VAL A 157 2.87 -16.16 -7.07
C VAL A 157 1.99 -14.99 -6.64
N MET A 158 0.74 -14.93 -7.11
CA MET A 158 -0.18 -13.89 -6.69
C MET A 158 -0.51 -13.99 -5.19
N ILE A 159 -0.77 -15.20 -4.69
CA ILE A 159 -1.00 -15.42 -3.24
C ILE A 159 0.26 -15.04 -2.45
N ALA A 160 1.45 -15.44 -2.91
CA ALA A 160 2.71 -15.09 -2.28
C ALA A 160 2.97 -13.58 -2.26
N LEU A 161 2.55 -12.84 -3.30
CA LEU A 161 2.63 -11.38 -3.36
C LEU A 161 1.82 -10.73 -2.23
N PHE A 162 0.59 -11.18 -2.03
CA PHE A 162 -0.26 -10.70 -0.94
C PHE A 162 0.31 -11.07 0.42
N GLN A 163 0.80 -12.31 0.59
CA GLN A 163 1.47 -12.75 1.82
C GLN A 163 2.70 -11.90 2.15
N TYR A 164 3.51 -11.59 1.15
CA TYR A 164 4.69 -10.72 1.31
C TYR A 164 4.31 -9.32 1.79
N CYS A 165 3.28 -8.73 1.21
CA CYS A 165 2.80 -7.40 1.59
C CYS A 165 2.13 -7.42 2.96
N PHE A 166 1.34 -8.45 3.27
CA PHE A 166 0.67 -8.63 4.55
C PHE A 166 1.68 -8.74 5.71
N ASN A 167 2.73 -9.55 5.55
CA ASN A 167 3.78 -9.72 6.57
C ASN A 167 4.53 -8.41 6.88
N ARG A 168 4.46 -7.41 5.98
CA ARG A 168 5.04 -6.08 6.17
C ARG A 168 4.04 -5.03 6.64
N SER A 169 2.83 -5.45 6.98
CA SER A 169 1.72 -4.55 7.33
C SER A 169 1.46 -3.48 6.25
N ALA A 170 1.70 -3.83 4.99
CA ALA A 170 1.64 -2.93 3.83
C ALA A 170 0.65 -3.44 2.77
N LEU A 171 -0.53 -3.92 3.22
CA LEU A 171 -1.57 -4.45 2.35
C LEU A 171 -2.39 -3.30 1.72
N HIS A 172 -1.74 -2.50 0.87
CA HIS A 172 -2.37 -1.41 0.12
C HIS A 172 -1.95 -1.46 -1.35
N ARG A 173 -2.84 -1.05 -2.23
CA ARG A 173 -2.75 -1.21 -3.69
C ARG A 173 -1.44 -0.73 -4.29
N ASN A 174 -1.02 0.47 -3.93
CA ASN A 174 0.21 1.07 -4.46
C ASN A 174 1.46 0.25 -4.09
N TYR A 175 1.53 -0.24 -2.85
CA TYR A 175 2.67 -1.05 -2.41
C TYR A 175 2.68 -2.41 -3.10
N ILE A 176 1.53 -3.09 -3.16
CA ILE A 176 1.39 -4.37 -3.86
C ILE A 176 1.80 -4.22 -5.32
N GLN A 177 1.35 -3.16 -5.99
CA GLN A 177 1.72 -2.88 -7.37
C GLN A 177 3.23 -2.65 -7.53
N THR A 178 3.86 -1.90 -6.62
CA THR A 178 5.32 -1.66 -6.64
C THR A 178 6.09 -2.97 -6.49
N VAL A 179 5.67 -3.85 -5.57
CA VAL A 179 6.29 -5.17 -5.39
C VAL A 179 6.07 -6.06 -6.61
N ALA A 180 4.85 -6.07 -7.16
CA ALA A 180 4.52 -6.82 -8.38
C ALA A 180 5.37 -6.36 -9.58
N GLU A 181 5.58 -5.05 -9.74
CA GLU A 181 6.44 -4.50 -10.79
C GLU A 181 7.91 -4.91 -10.59
N ALA A 182 8.38 -4.92 -9.35
CA ALA A 182 9.74 -5.38 -9.04
C ALA A 182 9.90 -6.87 -9.35
N TRP A 183 8.93 -7.72 -9.00
CA TRP A 183 8.96 -9.14 -9.34
C TRP A 183 8.87 -9.38 -10.84
N PHE A 184 8.01 -8.67 -11.53
CA PHE A 184 7.88 -8.76 -12.99
C PHE A 184 9.18 -8.36 -13.72
N LYS A 185 9.88 -7.31 -13.25
CA LYS A 185 11.20 -6.91 -13.78
C LYS A 185 12.29 -7.97 -13.58
N ASN A 186 12.14 -8.83 -12.58
CA ASN A 186 13.02 -9.95 -12.31
C ASN A 186 12.55 -11.27 -12.98
N ASP A 187 11.63 -11.19 -13.96
CA ASP A 187 11.05 -12.33 -14.69
C ASP A 187 10.41 -13.41 -13.81
N ILE A 188 9.93 -13.03 -12.63
CA ILE A 188 9.22 -13.94 -11.73
C ILE A 188 7.80 -14.11 -12.26
N LYS A 189 7.46 -15.32 -12.71
CA LYS A 189 6.12 -15.68 -13.20
C LYS A 189 5.56 -16.89 -12.48
N THR A 190 6.41 -17.84 -12.12
CA THR A 190 6.07 -19.07 -11.43
C THR A 190 6.60 -19.08 -10.00
N TYR A 191 6.03 -19.95 -9.16
CA TYR A 191 6.50 -20.13 -7.79
C TYR A 191 7.98 -20.56 -7.73
N ASN A 192 8.42 -21.36 -8.69
CA ASN A 192 9.83 -21.78 -8.79
C ASN A 192 10.76 -20.58 -9.08
N ASP A 193 10.33 -19.62 -9.90
CA ASP A 193 11.11 -18.40 -10.16
C ASP A 193 11.20 -17.55 -8.89
N LEU A 194 10.10 -17.47 -8.15
CA LEU A 194 10.03 -16.75 -6.87
C LEU A 194 10.97 -17.38 -5.83
N ASP A 195 10.99 -18.71 -5.73
CA ASP A 195 11.89 -19.44 -4.82
C ASP A 195 13.36 -19.18 -5.18
N LYS A 196 13.74 -19.27 -6.45
CA LYS A 196 15.08 -18.92 -6.93
C LYS A 196 15.45 -17.47 -6.61
N TYR A 197 14.50 -16.55 -6.79
CA TYR A 197 14.71 -15.16 -6.45
C TYR A 197 14.99 -14.96 -4.97
N TYR A 198 14.23 -15.59 -4.09
CA TYR A 198 14.46 -15.53 -2.64
C TYR A 198 15.79 -16.16 -2.24
N GLN A 199 16.13 -17.31 -2.79
CA GLN A 199 17.45 -17.95 -2.54
C GLN A 199 18.61 -17.04 -2.98
N LYS A 200 18.47 -16.36 -4.12
CA LYS A 200 19.47 -15.40 -4.60
C LYS A 200 19.58 -14.21 -3.65
N GLN A 201 18.47 -13.65 -3.22
CA GLN A 201 18.45 -12.53 -2.26
C GLN A 201 19.02 -12.92 -0.90
N GLU A 202 18.71 -14.11 -0.41
CA GLU A 202 19.26 -14.60 0.86
C GLU A 202 20.79 -14.79 0.79
N LYS A 203 21.31 -15.34 -0.30
CA LYS A 203 22.75 -15.43 -0.55
C LYS A 203 23.41 -14.06 -0.57
N LEU A 204 22.82 -13.10 -1.28
CA LEU A 204 23.32 -11.71 -1.32
C LEU A 204 23.31 -11.06 0.06
N ASN A 205 22.22 -11.16 0.79
CA ASN A 205 22.10 -10.61 2.13
C ASN A 205 23.12 -11.22 3.10
N THR A 206 23.37 -12.53 2.98
CA THR A 206 24.38 -13.23 3.79
C THR A 206 25.79 -12.74 3.43
N LEU A 207 26.07 -12.58 2.12
CA LEU A 207 27.32 -12.05 1.63
C LEU A 207 27.57 -10.62 2.11
N GLN A 208 26.58 -9.73 1.97
CA GLN A 208 26.64 -8.34 2.43
C GLN A 208 26.89 -8.24 3.93
N LYS A 209 26.19 -9.04 4.74
CA LYS A 209 26.41 -9.11 6.19
C LYS A 209 27.82 -9.60 6.54
N THR A 210 28.32 -10.60 5.83
CA THR A 210 29.66 -11.14 6.07
C THR A 210 30.74 -10.12 5.73
N ILE A 211 30.62 -9.44 4.59
CA ILE A 211 31.54 -8.38 4.17
C ILE A 211 31.49 -7.20 5.14
N SER A 212 30.30 -6.73 5.52
CA SER A 212 30.14 -5.65 6.49
C SER A 212 30.82 -5.96 7.82
N LYS A 213 30.64 -7.21 8.31
CA LYS A 213 31.31 -7.68 9.55
C LYS A 213 32.82 -7.74 9.41
N LYS A 214 33.33 -8.25 8.29
CA LYS A 214 34.79 -8.35 8.05
C LYS A 214 35.46 -6.98 7.88
N LEU A 215 34.77 -6.03 7.24
CA LEU A 215 35.24 -4.64 7.12
C LEU A 215 35.14 -3.85 8.45
N GLY A 216 34.51 -4.42 9.48
CA GLY A 216 34.31 -3.77 10.77
C GLY A 216 33.33 -2.59 10.71
N LEU A 217 32.44 -2.57 9.73
CA LEU A 217 31.45 -1.50 9.57
C LEU A 217 30.38 -1.61 10.68
N THR A 218 30.19 -0.53 11.42
CA THR A 218 29.12 -0.41 12.43
C THR A 218 27.82 0.12 11.83
N ARG A 219 27.88 0.66 10.61
CA ARG A 219 26.75 1.16 9.83
C ARG A 219 26.26 0.14 8.80
N HIS A 220 25.05 0.33 8.31
CA HIS A 220 24.58 -0.38 7.11
C HIS A 220 25.41 0.01 5.88
N LEU A 221 25.53 -0.91 4.95
CA LEU A 221 26.11 -0.62 3.65
C LEU A 221 25.29 0.47 2.94
N SER A 222 25.95 1.35 2.24
CA SER A 222 25.28 2.31 1.36
C SER A 222 24.76 1.62 0.10
N GLN A 223 23.81 2.22 -0.58
CA GLN A 223 23.25 1.69 -1.82
C GLN A 223 24.33 1.41 -2.91
N TYR A 224 25.37 2.23 -2.95
CA TYR A 224 26.50 2.04 -3.86
C TYR A 224 27.33 0.82 -3.50
N GLU A 225 27.63 0.62 -2.21
CA GLU A 225 28.38 -0.53 -1.71
C GLU A 225 27.61 -1.85 -1.93
N GLU A 226 26.31 -1.84 -1.67
CA GLU A 226 25.43 -2.98 -1.98
C GLU A 226 25.44 -3.30 -3.47
N GLY A 227 25.36 -2.27 -4.34
CA GLY A 227 25.41 -2.42 -5.78
C GLY A 227 26.74 -3.01 -6.28
N TYR A 228 27.87 -2.63 -5.68
CA TYR A 228 29.17 -3.25 -6.04
C TYR A 228 29.22 -4.72 -5.64
N ILE A 229 28.79 -5.06 -4.42
CA ILE A 229 28.77 -6.46 -3.95
C ILE A 229 27.85 -7.30 -4.83
N GLU A 230 26.69 -6.79 -5.18
CA GLU A 230 25.76 -7.45 -6.09
C GLU A 230 26.40 -7.71 -7.45
N LYS A 231 27.03 -6.69 -8.05
CA LYS A 231 27.69 -6.79 -9.34
C LYS A 231 28.85 -7.81 -9.31
N TRP A 232 29.67 -7.80 -8.27
CA TRP A 232 30.76 -8.75 -8.13
C TRP A 232 30.28 -10.21 -8.01
N ASN A 233 29.20 -10.42 -7.29
CA ASN A 233 28.65 -11.76 -7.10
C ASN A 233 27.84 -12.26 -8.29
N ILE A 234 26.97 -11.39 -8.86
CA ILE A 234 26.04 -11.80 -9.91
C ILE A 234 26.68 -11.70 -11.29
N ASP A 235 27.29 -10.56 -11.63
CA ASP A 235 27.81 -10.33 -12.99
C ASP A 235 29.15 -11.03 -13.21
N TYR A 236 30.01 -11.02 -12.20
CA TYR A 236 31.35 -11.60 -12.30
C TYR A 236 31.48 -12.98 -11.65
N GLY A 237 30.46 -13.45 -10.93
CA GLY A 237 30.47 -14.77 -10.30
C GLY A 237 31.52 -14.93 -9.19
N TYR A 238 31.99 -13.82 -8.61
CA TYR A 238 33.03 -13.88 -7.56
C TYR A 238 32.44 -14.44 -6.27
N ASN A 239 33.17 -15.35 -5.66
CA ASN A 239 32.89 -15.86 -4.32
C ASN A 239 33.45 -14.92 -3.24
N LEU A 240 33.13 -15.22 -1.96
CA LEU A 240 33.54 -14.41 -0.83
C LEU A 240 35.08 -14.20 -0.76
N ASP A 241 35.86 -15.21 -1.11
CA ASP A 241 37.34 -15.15 -1.03
C ASP A 241 37.95 -14.16 -2.02
N VAL A 242 37.24 -13.88 -3.13
CA VAL A 242 37.65 -12.89 -4.13
C VAL A 242 37.11 -11.52 -3.79
N ILE A 243 35.87 -11.45 -3.32
CA ILE A 243 35.19 -10.17 -3.00
C ILE A 243 35.82 -9.52 -1.77
N GLU A 244 36.29 -10.31 -0.80
CA GLU A 244 36.85 -9.77 0.44
C GLU A 244 38.07 -8.87 0.20
N PRO A 245 39.13 -9.27 -0.48
CA PRO A 245 40.28 -8.39 -0.75
C PRO A 245 39.92 -7.20 -1.62
N VAL A 246 39.00 -7.36 -2.60
CA VAL A 246 38.54 -6.26 -3.48
C VAL A 246 37.76 -5.24 -2.69
N SER A 247 36.93 -5.68 -1.73
CA SER A 247 36.13 -4.77 -0.90
C SER A 247 36.98 -3.88 -0.01
N TYR A 248 38.13 -4.37 0.49
CA TYR A 248 39.10 -3.56 1.24
C TYR A 248 39.67 -2.41 0.42
N THR A 249 39.97 -2.66 -0.85
CA THR A 249 40.55 -1.61 -1.72
C THR A 249 39.53 -0.63 -2.24
N HIS A 250 38.32 -1.06 -2.56
CA HIS A 250 37.28 -0.21 -3.18
C HIS A 250 36.35 0.47 -2.17
N LEU A 251 35.88 -0.24 -1.15
CA LEU A 251 34.91 0.32 -0.22
C LEU A 251 35.56 1.19 0.85
N ARG A 252 36.76 0.84 1.32
CA ARG A 252 37.49 1.61 2.32
C ARG A 252 38.19 2.86 1.74
N ALA A 253 38.55 2.83 0.46
CA ALA A 253 39.14 4.00 -0.20
C ALA A 253 38.11 5.16 -0.33
N HIS A 254 36.85 4.87 -0.50
CA HIS A 254 35.79 5.89 -0.53
C HIS A 254 35.50 6.56 0.83
N GLU A 255 35.87 5.91 1.95
CA GLU A 255 35.73 6.54 3.27
C GLU A 255 36.79 7.63 3.51
N THR A 256 37.96 7.50 2.89
CA THR A 256 39.05 8.49 3.02
C THR A 256 38.85 9.74 2.17
N ASP A 257 38.16 9.65 1.04
CA ASP A 257 37.85 10.79 0.18
C ASP A 257 36.68 11.67 0.70
N SER A 258 35.91 11.19 1.68
CA SER A 258 34.80 11.94 2.29
C SER A 258 35.25 12.88 3.43
N TYR A 259 36.53 12.90 3.80
CA TYR A 259 37.10 13.74 4.85
C TYR A 259 38.10 14.80 4.33
N LEU A 260 38.20 15.01 3.02
CA LEU A 260 38.92 16.12 2.38
C LEU A 260 37.89 17.04 1.69
#